data_62dfa5a4fdbfd747cf0567116cb4d45c
#
_entry.id   62dfa5a4fdbfd747cf0567116cb4d45c
#
_cell.length_a   1.000
_cell.length_b   1.000
_cell.length_c   1.000
_cell.angle_alpha   90.00
_cell.angle_beta   90.00
_cell.angle_gamma   90.00
#
_symmetry.space_group_name_H-M   'P 1'
#
loop_
_entity.id
_entity.type
_entity.pdbx_description
1 polymer ?
#
loop_
_entity_poly.entity_id
_entity_poly.type
_entity_poly.pdbx_seq_one_letter_code
_entity_poly.pdbx_strand_id
1 'polypeptide(L)'
;MVKFANRWFKRPKLRDWVDNCNLQIYSLRAAVQTITQDHSALLRIFSWNVFKLLFWYIIPYIVLVENHPNIDLLLVMSFTSFAVILSGVIPTPAGIGPFEFVYLLLFKPLVGNVDAVASVLLYRFGSFVLPFLIGLVYVAIEKRKSLRIEIEEIKRQTDE
;
A
#
# COMPACT_ATOMS: atom_id res chain seq x y z
N MET A 1 -31.28 -18.34 25.94
CA MET A 1 -30.62 -17.59 24.86
C MET A 1 -29.99 -18.45 23.74
N VAL A 2 -29.73 -19.74 23.97
CA VAL A 2 -29.07 -20.61 22.98
C VAL A 2 -29.98 -21.06 21.81
N LYS A 3 -31.30 -21.05 21.98
CA LYS A 3 -32.25 -21.48 20.91
C LYS A 3 -32.49 -20.46 19.79
N PHE A 4 -32.20 -19.19 20.00
CA PHE A 4 -32.35 -18.15 18.95
C PHE A 4 -31.17 -18.11 17.97
N ALA A 5 -29.95 -18.43 18.42
CA ALA A 5 -28.79 -18.52 17.59
C ALA A 5 -28.89 -19.64 16.55
N ASN A 6 -29.51 -20.76 16.91
CA ASN A 6 -29.61 -21.94 16.05
C ASN A 6 -30.61 -21.80 14.88
N ARG A 7 -31.51 -20.82 14.94
CA ARG A 7 -32.54 -20.58 13.90
C ARG A 7 -32.04 -19.64 12.79
N TRP A 8 -31.04 -18.79 13.08
CA TRP A 8 -30.40 -17.90 12.10
C TRP A 8 -29.31 -18.59 11.28
N PHE A 9 -28.70 -19.66 11.83
CA PHE A 9 -27.65 -20.44 11.17
C PHE A 9 -28.15 -21.45 10.10
N LYS A 10 -29.44 -21.49 9.82
CA LYS A 10 -30.04 -22.41 8.83
C LYS A 10 -30.05 -21.87 7.38
N ARG A 11 -29.49 -20.68 7.12
CA ARG A 11 -29.34 -20.20 5.74
C ARG A 11 -28.03 -20.73 5.14
N PRO A 12 -28.07 -21.56 4.07
CA PRO A 12 -26.88 -22.17 3.46
C PRO A 12 -25.84 -21.11 3.10
N LYS A 13 -26.25 -19.96 2.57
CA LYS A 13 -25.36 -18.83 2.23
C LYS A 13 -24.56 -18.24 3.40
N LEU A 14 -25.11 -18.27 4.63
CA LEU A 14 -24.39 -17.80 5.82
C LEU A 14 -23.34 -18.81 6.28
N ARG A 15 -23.63 -20.09 6.13
CA ARG A 15 -22.69 -21.17 6.44
C ARG A 15 -21.50 -21.13 5.47
N ASP A 16 -21.76 -21.03 4.18
CA ASP A 16 -20.71 -20.92 3.16
C ASP A 16 -19.84 -19.67 3.39
N TRP A 17 -20.46 -18.56 3.80
CA TRP A 17 -19.72 -17.34 4.13
C TRP A 17 -18.84 -17.52 5.39
N VAL A 18 -19.35 -18.10 6.46
CA VAL A 18 -18.60 -18.41 7.70
C VAL A 18 -17.49 -19.42 7.44
N ASP A 19 -17.76 -20.45 6.62
CA ASP A 19 -16.76 -21.45 6.24
C ASP A 19 -15.64 -20.84 5.39
N ASN A 20 -15.97 -19.95 4.46
CA ASN A 20 -14.98 -19.17 3.70
C ASN A 20 -14.16 -18.23 4.60
N CYS A 21 -14.79 -17.56 5.57
CA CYS A 21 -14.07 -16.75 6.55
C CYS A 21 -13.13 -17.60 7.42
N ASN A 22 -13.58 -18.76 7.86
CA ASN A 22 -12.75 -19.69 8.62
C ASN A 22 -11.55 -20.18 7.79
N LEU A 23 -11.76 -20.55 6.54
CA LEU A 23 -10.67 -20.95 5.63
C LEU A 23 -9.65 -19.82 5.44
N GLN A 24 -10.12 -18.58 5.29
CA GLN A 24 -9.23 -17.41 5.20
C GLN A 24 -8.45 -17.17 6.49
N ILE A 25 -9.09 -17.33 7.66
CA ILE A 25 -8.42 -17.22 8.97
C ILE A 25 -7.37 -18.33 9.14
N TYR A 26 -7.69 -19.55 8.75
CA TYR A 26 -6.73 -20.66 8.80
C TYR A 26 -5.54 -20.45 7.88
N SER A 27 -5.77 -20.00 6.65
CA SER A 27 -4.70 -19.71 5.70
C SER A 27 -3.83 -18.53 6.17
N LEU A 28 -4.45 -17.48 6.74
CA LEU A 28 -3.74 -16.36 7.33
C LEU A 28 -2.88 -16.81 8.52
N ARG A 29 -3.43 -17.63 9.41
CA ARG A 29 -2.70 -18.19 10.55
C ARG A 29 -1.51 -19.03 10.11
N ALA A 30 -1.68 -19.90 9.11
CA ALA A 30 -0.61 -20.72 8.56
C ALA A 30 0.49 -19.84 7.94
N ALA A 31 0.13 -18.82 7.16
CA ALA A 31 1.06 -17.88 6.57
C ALA A 31 1.84 -17.09 7.66
N VAL A 32 1.16 -16.57 8.66
CA VAL A 32 1.78 -15.87 9.80
C VAL A 32 2.73 -16.81 10.55
N GLN A 33 2.32 -18.04 10.81
CA GLN A 33 3.14 -19.02 11.51
C GLN A 33 4.41 -19.37 10.71
N THR A 34 4.30 -19.52 9.39
CA THR A 34 5.46 -19.78 8.52
C THR A 34 6.43 -18.60 8.52
N ILE A 35 5.93 -17.37 8.43
CA ILE A 35 6.75 -16.16 8.42
C ILE A 35 7.42 -15.95 9.79
N THR A 36 6.71 -16.20 10.90
CA THR A 36 7.25 -16.01 12.26
C THR A 36 8.31 -17.05 12.65
N GLN A 37 8.33 -18.19 12.00
CA GLN A 37 9.38 -19.21 12.21
C GLN A 37 10.73 -18.81 11.59
N ASP A 38 10.70 -18.00 10.52
CA ASP A 38 11.92 -17.51 9.88
C ASP A 38 12.23 -16.07 10.33
N HIS A 39 12.97 -15.96 11.42
CA HIS A 39 13.41 -14.68 11.98
C HIS A 39 14.25 -13.86 11.00
N SER A 40 15.00 -14.53 10.11
CA SER A 40 15.81 -13.87 9.09
C SER A 40 14.93 -13.22 8.02
N ALA A 41 13.88 -13.92 7.57
CA ALA A 41 12.90 -13.37 6.64
C ALA A 41 12.15 -12.18 7.28
N LEU A 42 11.74 -12.30 8.54
CA LEU A 42 11.10 -11.19 9.28
C LEU A 42 11.99 -9.95 9.36
N LEU A 43 13.25 -10.10 9.76
CA LEU A 43 14.17 -8.98 9.82
C LEU A 43 14.37 -8.33 8.46
N ARG A 44 14.50 -9.14 7.41
CA ARG A 44 14.64 -8.63 6.04
C ARG A 44 13.41 -7.84 5.59
N ILE A 45 12.20 -8.39 5.80
CA ILE A 45 10.94 -7.72 5.47
C ILE A 45 10.81 -6.42 6.27
N PHE A 46 11.11 -6.46 7.56
CA PHE A 46 11.04 -5.28 8.43
C PHE A 46 12.03 -4.19 7.97
N SER A 47 13.29 -4.56 7.71
CA SER A 47 14.31 -3.62 7.24
C SER A 47 13.93 -2.97 5.92
N TRP A 48 13.41 -3.74 4.96
CA TRP A 48 12.93 -3.19 3.69
C TRP A 48 11.74 -2.25 3.87
N ASN A 49 10.80 -2.56 4.78
CA ASN A 49 9.68 -1.68 5.07
C ASN A 49 10.14 -0.38 5.74
N VAL A 50 11.04 -0.43 6.71
CA VAL A 50 11.62 0.75 7.34
C VAL A 50 12.34 1.62 6.31
N PHE A 51 13.18 1.02 5.47
CA PHE A 51 13.89 1.74 4.40
C PHE A 51 12.91 2.42 3.43
N LYS A 52 11.87 1.71 3.00
CA LYS A 52 10.80 2.25 2.15
C LYS A 52 10.09 3.44 2.80
N LEU A 53 9.72 3.33 4.08
CA LEU A 53 9.03 4.40 4.80
C LEU A 53 9.92 5.64 4.95
N LEU A 54 11.19 5.46 5.30
CA LEU A 54 12.16 6.56 5.37
C LEU A 54 12.27 7.28 4.02
N PHE A 55 12.41 6.52 2.94
CA PHE A 55 12.50 7.08 1.60
C PHE A 55 11.23 7.86 1.22
N TRP A 56 10.05 7.37 1.57
CA TRP A 56 8.81 8.07 1.26
C TRP A 56 8.62 9.34 2.09
N TYR A 57 8.97 9.31 3.37
CA TYR A 57 8.78 10.45 4.25
C TYR A 57 9.81 11.57 4.02
N ILE A 58 10.91 11.28 3.34
CA ILE A 58 11.90 12.29 2.95
C ILE A 58 11.45 13.11 1.74
N ILE A 59 10.53 12.60 0.91
CA ILE A 59 10.05 13.30 -0.30
C ILE A 59 9.51 14.71 0.03
N PRO A 60 8.57 14.87 0.98
CA PRO A 60 8.08 16.20 1.35
C PRO A 60 9.18 17.15 1.82
N TYR A 61 10.16 16.62 2.55
CA TYR A 61 11.29 17.43 3.03
C TYR A 61 12.13 17.98 1.88
N ILE A 62 12.48 17.13 0.90
CA ILE A 62 13.27 17.55 -0.27
C ILE A 62 12.56 18.66 -1.02
N VAL A 63 11.24 18.57 -1.17
CA VAL A 63 10.44 19.57 -1.87
C VAL A 63 10.37 20.88 -1.08
N LEU A 64 10.26 20.81 0.23
CA LEU A 64 10.06 22.00 1.07
C LEU A 64 11.37 22.72 1.42
N VAL A 65 12.49 22.00 1.51
CA VAL A 65 13.77 22.58 1.94
C VAL A 65 14.30 23.64 0.96
N GLU A 66 13.92 23.56 -0.31
CA GLU A 66 14.34 24.54 -1.32
C GLU A 66 13.80 25.94 -1.03
N ASN A 67 12.52 26.04 -0.65
CA ASN A 67 11.88 27.32 -0.32
C ASN A 67 11.92 27.65 1.18
N HIS A 68 12.12 26.65 2.03
CA HIS A 68 12.12 26.77 3.49
C HIS A 68 13.36 26.10 4.10
N PRO A 69 14.58 26.67 3.93
CA PRO A 69 15.82 26.03 4.34
C PRO A 69 15.95 25.77 5.85
N ASN A 70 15.16 26.46 6.65
CA ASN A 70 15.14 26.31 8.13
C ASN A 70 14.12 25.24 8.60
N ILE A 71 13.45 24.53 7.67
CA ILE A 71 12.49 23.51 8.07
C ILE A 71 13.20 22.28 8.62
N ASP A 72 12.74 21.78 9.75
CA ASP A 72 13.33 20.61 10.39
C ASP A 72 12.85 19.31 9.71
N LEU A 73 13.81 18.47 9.32
CA LEU A 73 13.55 17.14 8.75
C LEU A 73 12.66 16.29 9.65
N LEU A 74 12.96 16.28 10.95
CA LEU A 74 12.23 15.46 11.92
C LEU A 74 10.77 15.89 12.04
N LEU A 75 10.51 17.19 11.98
CA LEU A 75 9.18 17.76 12.01
C LEU A 75 8.39 17.38 10.77
N VAL A 76 9.00 17.48 9.57
CA VAL A 76 8.35 17.09 8.30
C VAL A 76 8.02 15.61 8.28
N MET A 77 8.95 14.75 8.69
CA MET A 77 8.73 13.30 8.78
C MET A 77 7.62 12.96 9.79
N SER A 78 7.60 13.61 10.94
CA SER A 78 6.59 13.41 11.97
C SER A 78 5.20 13.82 11.49
N PHE A 79 5.08 14.98 10.85
CA PHE A 79 3.80 15.44 10.31
C PHE A 79 3.29 14.57 9.16
N THR A 80 4.18 14.15 8.27
CA THR A 80 3.82 13.22 7.19
C THR A 80 3.36 11.87 7.74
N SER A 81 4.08 11.33 8.71
CA SER A 81 3.73 10.08 9.39
C SER A 81 2.36 10.19 10.09
N PHE A 82 2.13 11.30 10.81
CA PHE A 82 0.85 11.56 11.47
C PHE A 82 -0.31 11.65 10.46
N ALA A 83 -0.10 12.36 9.34
CA ALA A 83 -1.09 12.45 8.28
C ALA A 83 -1.43 11.07 7.67
N VAL A 84 -0.44 10.20 7.47
CA VAL A 84 -0.63 8.84 6.98
C VAL A 84 -1.44 7.99 7.98
N ILE A 85 -1.08 8.02 9.26
CA ILE A 85 -1.77 7.27 10.31
C ILE A 85 -3.23 7.73 10.42
N LEU A 86 -3.46 9.04 10.48
CA LEU A 86 -4.80 9.60 10.65
C LEU A 86 -5.68 9.35 9.42
N SER A 87 -5.10 9.40 8.22
CA SER A 87 -5.83 9.06 6.99
C SER A 87 -6.27 7.59 6.93
N GLY A 88 -5.52 6.69 7.58
CA GLY A 88 -5.84 5.27 7.66
C GLY A 88 -7.08 4.96 8.51
N VAL A 89 -7.51 5.86 9.38
CA VAL A 89 -8.72 5.71 10.19
C VAL A 89 -9.99 5.83 9.33
N ILE A 90 -9.94 6.62 8.26
CA ILE A 90 -11.07 6.83 7.37
C ILE A 90 -10.97 5.87 6.18
N PRO A 91 -11.91 4.93 6.02
CA PRO A 91 -11.85 3.93 4.95
C PRO A 91 -12.15 4.57 3.59
N THR A 92 -11.13 5.11 2.95
CA THR A 92 -11.19 5.65 1.60
C THR A 92 -10.22 4.90 0.69
N PRO A 93 -10.56 4.74 -0.62
CA PRO A 93 -9.64 4.11 -1.55
C PRO A 93 -8.30 4.85 -1.58
N ALA A 94 -7.20 4.15 -1.25
CA ALA A 94 -5.85 4.69 -1.21
C ALA A 94 -5.63 5.89 -0.28
N GLY A 95 -6.54 6.15 0.68
CA GLY A 95 -6.49 7.31 1.57
C GLY A 95 -6.65 8.66 0.85
N ILE A 96 -7.21 8.67 -0.37
CA ILE A 96 -7.42 9.90 -1.15
C ILE A 96 -8.49 10.76 -0.45
N GLY A 97 -8.21 12.03 -0.31
CA GLY A 97 -9.04 13.01 0.41
C GLY A 97 -8.59 13.21 1.86
N PRO A 98 -8.76 12.23 2.76
CA PRO A 98 -8.35 12.38 4.17
C PRO A 98 -6.87 12.67 4.36
N PHE A 99 -6.00 12.04 3.60
CA PHE A 99 -4.56 12.30 3.69
C PHE A 99 -4.24 13.74 3.29
N GLU A 100 -4.73 14.19 2.14
CA GLU A 100 -4.50 15.56 1.65
C GLU A 100 -5.05 16.59 2.63
N PHE A 101 -6.24 16.33 3.18
CA PHE A 101 -6.85 17.22 4.15
C PHE A 101 -5.98 17.38 5.40
N VAL A 102 -5.58 16.26 6.02
CA VAL A 102 -4.74 16.28 7.22
C VAL A 102 -3.37 16.87 6.93
N TYR A 103 -2.76 16.47 5.81
CA TYR A 103 -1.47 16.98 5.39
C TYR A 103 -1.50 18.50 5.23
N LEU A 104 -2.46 19.04 4.49
CA LEU A 104 -2.62 20.46 4.30
C LEU A 104 -2.92 21.20 5.60
N LEU A 105 -3.70 20.61 6.50
CA LEU A 105 -3.99 21.19 7.81
C LEU A 105 -2.71 21.40 8.64
N LEU A 106 -1.76 20.45 8.55
CA LEU A 106 -0.51 20.49 9.30
C LEU A 106 0.55 21.40 8.64
N PHE A 107 0.67 21.34 7.33
CA PHE A 107 1.76 22.01 6.61
C PHE A 107 1.45 23.44 6.20
N LYS A 108 0.18 23.79 5.92
CA LYS A 108 -0.20 25.18 5.55
C LYS A 108 0.29 26.25 6.53
N PRO A 109 0.17 26.08 7.85
CA PRO A 109 0.66 27.07 8.80
C PRO A 109 2.17 27.26 8.79
N LEU A 110 2.92 26.24 8.33
CA LEU A 110 4.39 26.24 8.35
C LEU A 110 4.99 26.80 7.06
N VAL A 111 4.43 26.42 5.90
CA VAL A 111 5.06 26.68 4.59
C VAL A 111 4.14 27.43 3.62
N GLY A 112 2.93 27.76 4.04
CA GLY A 112 1.96 28.42 3.19
C GLY A 112 1.18 27.46 2.27
N ASN A 113 0.19 28.00 1.55
CA ASN A 113 -0.74 27.18 0.76
C ASN A 113 -0.07 26.53 -0.46
N VAL A 114 0.75 27.31 -1.18
CA VAL A 114 1.33 26.86 -2.48
C VAL A 114 2.30 25.70 -2.25
N ASP A 115 3.24 25.88 -1.32
CA ASP A 115 4.28 24.88 -1.05
C ASP A 115 3.70 23.63 -0.37
N ALA A 116 2.69 23.79 0.50
CA ALA A 116 2.00 22.66 1.09
C ALA A 116 1.27 21.81 0.02
N VAL A 117 0.59 22.46 -0.95
CA VAL A 117 -0.09 21.75 -2.04
C VAL A 117 0.93 21.11 -2.99
N ALA A 118 2.00 21.81 -3.35
CA ALA A 118 3.05 21.27 -4.20
C ALA A 118 3.69 20.03 -3.56
N SER A 119 4.02 20.11 -2.27
CA SER A 119 4.65 18.99 -1.55
C SER A 119 3.75 17.75 -1.43
N VAL A 120 2.44 17.92 -1.17
CA VAL A 120 1.51 16.79 -1.11
C VAL A 120 1.30 16.15 -2.48
N LEU A 121 1.25 16.94 -3.55
CA LEU A 121 1.14 16.40 -4.91
C LEU A 121 2.38 15.61 -5.31
N LEU A 122 3.57 16.12 -5.03
CA LEU A 122 4.83 15.42 -5.29
C LEU A 122 4.98 14.17 -4.44
N TYR A 123 4.57 14.22 -3.19
CA TYR A 123 4.50 13.03 -2.33
C TYR A 123 3.58 11.96 -2.91
N ARG A 124 2.39 12.32 -3.37
CA ARG A 124 1.46 11.40 -4.04
C ARG A 124 2.02 10.85 -5.34
N PHE A 125 2.64 11.70 -6.13
CA PHE A 125 3.28 11.25 -7.35
C PHE A 125 4.36 10.21 -7.08
N GLY A 126 5.28 10.50 -6.15
CA GLY A 126 6.37 9.58 -5.81
C GLY A 126 5.91 8.30 -5.11
N SER A 127 4.92 8.39 -4.22
CA SER A 127 4.48 7.24 -3.42
C SER A 127 3.43 6.36 -4.10
N PHE A 128 2.67 6.87 -5.06
CA PHE A 128 1.54 6.18 -5.67
C PHE A 128 1.67 6.06 -7.21
N VAL A 129 1.86 7.17 -7.90
CA VAL A 129 1.86 7.19 -9.38
C VAL A 129 3.10 6.50 -9.94
N LEU A 130 4.26 6.81 -9.41
CA LEU A 130 5.54 6.28 -9.91
C LEU A 130 5.64 4.75 -9.73
N PRO A 131 5.35 4.15 -8.56
CA PRO A 131 5.31 2.69 -8.42
C PRO A 131 4.27 2.02 -9.32
N PHE A 132 3.12 2.65 -9.52
CA PHE A 132 2.09 2.15 -10.43
C PHE A 132 2.58 2.10 -11.87
N LEU A 133 3.22 3.16 -12.35
CA LEU A 133 3.80 3.21 -13.70
C LEU A 133 4.89 2.15 -13.90
N ILE A 134 5.78 1.98 -12.92
CA ILE A 134 6.82 0.95 -12.96
C ILE A 134 6.17 -0.45 -13.02
N GLY A 135 5.17 -0.70 -12.19
CA GLY A 135 4.43 -1.96 -12.19
C GLY A 135 3.73 -2.24 -13.52
N LEU A 136 3.12 -1.23 -14.11
CA LEU A 136 2.45 -1.33 -15.41
C LEU A 136 3.44 -1.68 -16.54
N VAL A 137 4.60 -1.04 -16.56
CA VAL A 137 5.67 -1.35 -17.51
C VAL A 137 6.16 -2.79 -17.35
N TYR A 138 6.37 -3.22 -16.08
CA TYR A 138 6.80 -4.59 -15.79
C TYR A 138 5.80 -5.62 -16.31
N VAL A 139 4.52 -5.46 -15.99
CA VAL A 139 3.44 -6.35 -16.46
C VAL A 139 3.34 -6.38 -17.99
N ALA A 140 3.50 -5.22 -18.64
CA ALA A 140 3.47 -5.14 -20.10
C ALA A 140 4.64 -5.91 -20.75
N ILE A 141 5.83 -5.85 -20.14
CA ILE A 141 7.01 -6.59 -20.62
C ILE A 141 6.81 -8.09 -20.42
N GLU A 142 6.30 -8.49 -19.26
CA GLU A 142 6.09 -9.91 -18.93
C GLU A 142 5.02 -10.53 -19.83
N LYS A 143 3.93 -9.84 -20.07
CA LYS A 143 2.88 -10.27 -21.01
C LYS A 143 3.41 -10.45 -22.42
N ARG A 144 4.30 -9.56 -22.90
CA ARG A 144 4.94 -9.72 -24.21
C ARG A 144 5.81 -10.97 -24.29
N LYS A 145 6.55 -11.30 -23.21
CA LYS A 145 7.36 -12.53 -23.15
C LYS A 145 6.50 -13.78 -23.20
N SER A 146 5.43 -13.81 -22.41
CA SER A 146 4.48 -14.94 -22.38
C SER A 146 3.86 -15.20 -23.76
N LEU A 147 3.39 -14.15 -24.44
CA LEU A 147 2.83 -14.26 -25.77
C LEU A 147 3.84 -14.75 -26.80
N ARG A 148 5.11 -14.39 -26.70
CA ARG A 148 6.16 -14.89 -27.60
C ARG A 148 6.38 -16.39 -27.45
N ILE A 149 6.43 -16.86 -26.21
CA ILE A 149 6.59 -18.30 -25.91
C ILE A 149 5.41 -19.10 -26.47
N GLU A 150 4.20 -18.61 -26.26
CA GLU A 150 2.98 -19.26 -26.76
C GLU A 150 2.95 -19.33 -28.30
N ILE A 151 3.37 -18.28 -28.98
CA ILE A 151 3.47 -18.24 -30.44
C ILE A 151 4.56 -19.22 -30.95
N GLU A 152 5.68 -19.33 -30.27
CA GLU A 152 6.75 -20.26 -30.64
C GLU A 152 6.32 -21.72 -30.42
N GLU A 153 5.55 -22.02 -29.38
CA GLU A 153 4.98 -23.35 -29.14
C GLU A 153 3.97 -23.75 -30.23
N ILE A 154 3.07 -22.83 -30.59
CA ILE A 154 2.10 -23.05 -31.66
C ILE A 154 2.81 -23.30 -33.01
N LYS A 155 3.87 -22.54 -33.33
CA LYS A 155 4.63 -22.78 -34.57
C LYS A 155 5.30 -24.14 -34.60
N ARG A 156 5.88 -24.60 -33.48
CA ARG A 156 6.49 -25.93 -33.42
C ARG A 156 5.49 -27.05 -33.66
N GLN A 157 4.28 -26.91 -33.11
CA GLN A 157 3.19 -27.91 -33.32
C GLN A 157 2.61 -27.91 -34.75
N THR A 158 2.79 -26.84 -35.49
CA THR A 158 2.30 -26.73 -36.88
C THR A 158 3.33 -27.25 -37.90
N ASP A 159 4.61 -27.29 -37.53
CA ASP A 159 5.73 -27.74 -38.37
C ASP A 159 6.01 -29.25 -38.21
N GLU A 160 5.32 -29.97 -37.30
CA GLU A 160 5.30 -31.44 -37.13
C GLU A 160 4.08 -32.06 -37.83
#